data_f463f32b5069a6c3665dad3f02ccb59e
#
_entry.id   f463f32b5069a6c3665dad3f02ccb59e
#
_cell.length_a   1.000
_cell.length_b   1.000
_cell.length_c   1.000
_cell.angle_alpha   90.00
_cell.angle_beta   90.00
_cell.angle_gamma   90.00
#
_symmetry.space_group_name_H-M   'P 1'
#
loop_
_entity.id
_entity.type
_entity.pdbx_description
1 polymer ?
#
loop_
_entity_poly.entity_id
_entity_poly.type
_entity_poly.pdbx_seq_one_letter_code
_entity_poly.pdbx_strand_id
1 'polypeptide(L)'
;LDTDELRVLLGHELGHVMSGHALYRTVLILILELGFQNLPFLAGIALLPIKLALLEWSRKSELSADRAGLLASQDAVASMRVFLKLAGGGNMKEMDLNAFMQQASEYEDRGGALDTIYKILNTLGASHPFNTLRAGELKRWIDSGTYDRVLGGEYIRRGAEPADRTLGDEFGDAAAHYAGEARKTVDQVADAAKRAARAFTDAFKDATKR
;
A
#
# COMPACT_ATOMS: atom_id res chain seq x y z
N LEU A 1 23.62 -7.00 1.39
CA LEU A 1 22.79 -7.85 0.54
C LEU A 1 23.65 -8.92 -0.10
N ASP A 2 23.17 -10.15 -0.12
CA ASP A 2 23.76 -11.21 -0.95
C ASP A 2 23.26 -11.12 -2.41
N THR A 3 23.70 -12.05 -3.29
CA THR A 3 23.36 -12.01 -4.71
C THR A 3 21.87 -12.21 -4.95
N ASP A 4 21.19 -13.05 -4.16
CA ASP A 4 19.78 -13.35 -4.35
C ASP A 4 18.91 -12.21 -3.84
N GLU A 5 19.29 -11.60 -2.73
CA GLU A 5 18.66 -10.37 -2.21
C GLU A 5 18.82 -9.20 -3.19
N LEU A 6 19.99 -9.10 -3.85
CA LEU A 6 20.21 -8.09 -4.88
C LEU A 6 19.31 -8.33 -6.12
N ARG A 7 19.09 -9.58 -6.52
CA ARG A 7 18.13 -9.91 -7.59
C ARG A 7 16.71 -9.48 -7.24
N VAL A 8 16.29 -9.70 -5.97
CA VAL A 8 14.98 -9.22 -5.49
C VAL A 8 14.88 -7.70 -5.65
N LEU A 9 15.90 -6.97 -5.18
CA LEU A 9 15.88 -5.50 -5.23
C LEU A 9 15.89 -4.99 -6.68
N LEU A 10 16.76 -5.51 -7.52
CA LEU A 10 16.81 -5.13 -8.94
C LEU A 10 15.51 -5.50 -9.67
N GLY A 11 14.92 -6.65 -9.37
CA GLY A 11 13.63 -7.06 -9.91
C GLY A 11 12.48 -6.13 -9.47
N HIS A 12 12.51 -5.65 -8.24
CA HIS A 12 11.60 -4.64 -7.72
C HIS A 12 11.71 -3.31 -8.50
N GLU A 13 12.92 -2.77 -8.65
CA GLU A 13 13.15 -1.54 -9.40
C GLU A 13 12.75 -1.70 -10.88
N LEU A 14 13.05 -2.84 -11.47
CA LEU A 14 12.63 -3.15 -12.84
C LEU A 14 11.10 -3.22 -12.95
N GLY A 15 10.43 -3.75 -11.94
CA GLY A 15 8.97 -3.74 -11.82
C GLY A 15 8.38 -2.34 -11.89
N HIS A 16 8.98 -1.37 -11.19
CA HIS A 16 8.58 0.04 -11.28
C HIS A 16 8.77 0.62 -12.69
N VAL A 17 9.90 0.33 -13.33
CA VAL A 17 10.20 0.82 -14.69
C VAL A 17 9.20 0.23 -15.70
N MET A 18 9.02 -1.09 -15.69
CA MET A 18 8.17 -1.79 -16.66
C MET A 18 6.68 -1.47 -16.52
N SER A 19 6.23 -1.14 -15.30
CA SER A 19 4.86 -0.76 -15.00
C SER A 19 4.59 0.75 -15.16
N GLY A 20 5.61 1.55 -15.51
CA GLY A 20 5.48 3.00 -15.65
C GLY A 20 5.25 3.73 -14.32
N HIS A 21 5.50 3.09 -13.18
CA HIS A 21 5.24 3.67 -11.85
C HIS A 21 6.00 4.98 -11.63
N ALA A 22 7.21 5.11 -12.16
CA ALA A 22 8.02 6.33 -12.04
C ALA A 22 7.31 7.56 -12.64
N LEU A 23 6.69 7.41 -13.82
CA LEU A 23 5.94 8.47 -14.46
C LEU A 23 4.72 8.89 -13.62
N TYR A 24 3.89 7.93 -13.23
CA TYR A 24 2.68 8.20 -12.44
C TYR A 24 3.01 8.76 -11.04
N ARG A 25 4.11 8.30 -10.42
CA ARG A 25 4.59 8.84 -9.15
C ARG A 25 5.04 10.30 -9.29
N THR A 26 5.71 10.66 -10.38
CA THR A 26 6.08 12.05 -10.67
C THR A 26 4.83 12.92 -10.82
N VAL A 27 3.83 12.47 -11.58
CA VAL A 27 2.55 13.17 -11.71
C VAL A 27 1.85 13.32 -10.36
N LEU A 28 1.83 12.26 -9.53
CA LEU A 28 1.29 12.30 -8.18
C LEU A 28 1.98 13.37 -7.31
N ILE A 29 3.31 13.39 -7.29
CA ILE A 29 4.08 14.39 -6.52
C ILE A 29 3.75 15.79 -7.00
N LEU A 30 3.72 16.03 -8.30
CA LEU A 30 3.37 17.35 -8.86
C LEU A 30 1.95 17.78 -8.45
N ILE A 31 0.97 16.88 -8.50
CA ILE A 31 -0.40 17.16 -8.04
C ILE A 31 -0.42 17.49 -6.55
N LEU A 32 0.28 16.70 -5.72
CA LEU A 32 0.30 16.91 -4.27
C LEU A 32 1.04 18.20 -3.89
N GLU A 33 2.18 18.47 -4.49
CA GLU A 33 3.01 19.64 -4.19
C GLU A 33 2.40 20.95 -4.73
N LEU A 34 1.99 20.96 -6.00
CA LEU A 34 1.48 22.16 -6.65
C LEU A 34 -0.02 22.36 -6.44
N GLY A 35 -0.78 21.26 -6.42
CA GLY A 35 -2.25 21.30 -6.32
C GLY A 35 -2.75 21.61 -4.91
N PHE A 36 -2.20 20.96 -3.89
CA PHE A 36 -2.76 21.05 -2.54
C PHE A 36 -2.18 22.17 -1.67
N GLN A 37 -0.94 22.63 -1.93
CA GLN A 37 -0.33 23.67 -1.12
C GLN A 37 -0.93 25.07 -1.35
N ASN A 38 -1.51 25.31 -2.52
CA ASN A 38 -2.04 26.61 -2.93
C ASN A 38 -3.56 26.73 -2.91
N LEU A 39 -4.27 25.70 -2.43
CA LEU A 39 -5.73 25.68 -2.45
C LEU A 39 -6.33 26.29 -1.18
N PRO A 40 -7.48 26.99 -1.29
CA PRO A 40 -8.27 27.36 -0.14
C PRO A 40 -8.67 26.13 0.68
N PHE A 41 -8.80 26.27 2.00
CA PHE A 41 -9.10 25.19 2.95
C PHE A 41 -10.28 24.29 2.52
N LEU A 42 -11.37 24.87 2.05
CA LEU A 42 -12.56 24.12 1.60
C LEU A 42 -12.27 23.29 0.34
N ALA A 43 -11.46 23.79 -0.59
CA ALA A 43 -11.06 23.07 -1.76
C ALA A 43 -10.13 21.88 -1.40
N GLY A 44 -9.27 22.05 -0.41
CA GLY A 44 -8.44 20.98 0.15
C GLY A 44 -9.27 19.83 0.71
N ILE A 45 -10.37 20.12 1.42
CA ILE A 45 -11.29 19.10 1.92
C ILE A 45 -12.00 18.38 0.77
N ALA A 46 -12.48 19.10 -0.24
CA ALA A 46 -13.17 18.50 -1.39
C ALA A 46 -12.26 17.56 -2.21
N LEU A 47 -10.95 17.82 -2.23
CA LEU A 47 -9.96 17.01 -2.95
C LEU A 47 -9.33 15.90 -2.11
N LEU A 48 -9.65 15.81 -0.82
CA LEU A 48 -9.12 14.77 0.08
C LEU A 48 -9.35 13.34 -0.45
N PRO A 49 -10.51 12.96 -1.01
CA PRO A 49 -10.71 11.62 -1.58
C PRO A 49 -9.73 11.31 -2.72
N ILE A 50 -9.46 12.27 -3.59
CA ILE A 50 -8.51 12.11 -4.70
C ILE A 50 -7.10 11.90 -4.14
N LYS A 51 -6.69 12.71 -3.15
CA LYS A 51 -5.40 12.53 -2.46
C LYS A 51 -5.26 11.14 -1.86
N LEU A 52 -6.28 10.66 -1.15
CA LEU A 52 -6.27 9.33 -0.54
C LEU A 52 -6.19 8.22 -1.59
N ALA A 53 -6.94 8.34 -2.70
CA ALA A 53 -6.87 7.38 -3.81
C ALA A 53 -5.48 7.32 -4.46
N LEU A 54 -4.84 8.47 -4.68
CA LEU A 54 -3.50 8.53 -5.25
C LEU A 54 -2.44 7.94 -4.31
N LEU A 55 -2.56 8.17 -3.00
CA LEU A 55 -1.68 7.57 -2.00
C LEU A 55 -1.87 6.05 -1.92
N GLU A 56 -3.11 5.58 -2.00
CA GLU A 56 -3.40 4.15 -2.05
C GLU A 56 -2.87 3.51 -3.34
N TRP A 57 -2.99 4.18 -4.48
CA TRP A 57 -2.35 3.74 -5.72
C TRP A 57 -0.82 3.62 -5.55
N SER A 58 -0.17 4.63 -4.97
CA SER A 58 1.28 4.62 -4.72
C SER A 58 1.68 3.43 -3.82
N ARG A 59 0.89 3.13 -2.78
CA ARG A 59 1.11 1.96 -1.94
C ARG A 59 0.99 0.65 -2.73
N LYS A 60 -0.02 0.52 -3.58
CA LYS A 60 -0.22 -0.68 -4.42
C LYS A 60 0.86 -0.84 -5.47
N SER A 61 1.43 0.26 -5.97
CA SER A 61 2.56 0.19 -6.90
C SER A 61 3.80 -0.43 -6.27
N GLU A 62 4.08 -0.16 -4.99
CA GLU A 62 5.16 -0.83 -4.24
C GLU A 62 4.90 -2.35 -4.12
N LEU A 63 3.67 -2.75 -3.76
CA LEU A 63 3.31 -4.17 -3.65
C LEU A 63 3.42 -4.91 -5.00
N SER A 64 3.11 -4.25 -6.11
CA SER A 64 3.28 -4.86 -7.44
C SER A 64 4.76 -4.99 -7.82
N ALA A 65 5.59 -4.01 -7.46
CA ALA A 65 7.03 -4.07 -7.64
C ALA A 65 7.67 -5.18 -6.77
N ASP A 66 7.16 -5.41 -5.55
CA ASP A 66 7.60 -6.52 -4.69
C ASP A 66 7.33 -7.89 -5.32
N ARG A 67 6.16 -8.06 -5.95
CA ARG A 67 5.83 -9.26 -6.72
C ARG A 67 6.78 -9.45 -7.91
N ALA A 68 7.13 -8.37 -8.60
CA ALA A 68 8.13 -8.41 -9.67
C ALA A 68 9.51 -8.81 -9.14
N GLY A 69 9.93 -8.32 -7.98
CA GLY A 69 11.16 -8.72 -7.29
C GLY A 69 11.20 -10.22 -6.98
N LEU A 70 10.11 -10.76 -6.44
CA LEU A 70 9.97 -12.19 -6.19
C LEU A 70 9.97 -13.01 -7.48
N LEU A 71 9.27 -12.58 -8.52
CA LEU A 71 9.26 -13.27 -9.82
C LEU A 71 10.64 -13.29 -10.47
N ALA A 72 11.42 -12.22 -10.31
CA ALA A 72 12.79 -12.14 -10.85
C ALA A 72 13.79 -13.02 -10.09
N SER A 73 13.65 -13.12 -8.77
CA SER A 73 14.55 -13.92 -7.94
C SER A 73 14.14 -15.39 -7.84
N GLN A 74 12.83 -15.65 -7.88
CA GLN A 74 12.19 -16.93 -7.57
C GLN A 74 12.59 -17.50 -6.20
N ASP A 75 12.97 -16.63 -5.27
CA ASP A 75 13.37 -16.96 -3.90
C ASP A 75 12.55 -16.14 -2.89
N ALA A 76 11.51 -16.80 -2.33
CA ALA A 76 10.66 -16.18 -1.32
C ALA A 76 11.43 -15.85 -0.02
N VAL A 77 12.42 -16.68 0.36
CA VAL A 77 13.19 -16.46 1.59
C VAL A 77 14.11 -15.26 1.42
N ALA A 78 14.77 -15.13 0.26
CA ALA A 78 15.57 -13.94 -0.06
C ALA A 78 14.70 -12.67 -0.05
N SER A 79 13.48 -12.73 -0.62
CA SER A 79 12.54 -11.61 -0.60
C SER A 79 12.17 -11.19 0.82
N MET A 80 11.89 -12.13 1.71
CA MET A 80 11.57 -11.82 3.12
C MET A 80 12.79 -11.29 3.88
N ARG A 81 14.00 -11.78 3.58
CA ARG A 81 15.24 -11.24 4.15
C ARG A 81 15.50 -9.79 3.73
N VAL A 82 15.18 -9.43 2.49
CA VAL A 82 15.26 -8.03 2.02
C VAL A 82 14.36 -7.14 2.88
N PHE A 83 13.09 -7.51 3.08
CA PHE A 83 12.19 -6.73 3.93
C PHE A 83 12.67 -6.63 5.38
N LEU A 84 13.17 -7.73 5.94
CA LEU A 84 13.73 -7.74 7.28
C LEU A 84 14.92 -6.77 7.39
N LYS A 85 15.84 -6.77 6.42
CA LYS A 85 16.97 -5.83 6.39
C LYS A 85 16.54 -4.38 6.24
N LEU A 86 15.55 -4.12 5.38
CA LEU A 86 15.00 -2.78 5.19
C LEU A 86 14.25 -2.27 6.43
N ALA A 87 13.63 -3.16 7.21
CA ALA A 87 12.94 -2.81 8.45
C ALA A 87 13.93 -2.55 9.60
N GLY A 88 14.96 -3.37 9.71
CA GLY A 88 15.83 -3.42 10.91
C GLY A 88 17.24 -2.86 10.73
N GLY A 89 17.61 -2.34 9.54
CA GLY A 89 18.88 -1.64 9.34
C GLY A 89 20.12 -2.53 9.14
N GLY A 90 19.97 -3.79 8.80
CA GLY A 90 21.07 -4.60 8.23
C GLY A 90 21.91 -5.43 9.21
N ASN A 91 21.74 -5.32 10.51
CA ASN A 91 22.41 -6.21 11.48
C ASN A 91 21.65 -7.54 11.65
N MET A 92 21.84 -8.45 10.70
CA MET A 92 21.14 -9.75 10.66
C MET A 92 21.43 -10.67 11.84
N LYS A 93 22.49 -10.42 12.62
CA LYS A 93 22.83 -11.26 13.80
C LYS A 93 21.85 -11.07 14.95
N GLU A 94 21.17 -9.94 14.98
CA GLU A 94 20.22 -9.55 16.02
C GLU A 94 18.76 -9.68 15.55
N MET A 95 18.53 -10.19 14.32
CA MET A 95 17.22 -10.27 13.71
C MET A 95 16.77 -11.71 13.51
N ASP A 96 15.52 -11.99 13.85
CA ASP A 96 14.86 -13.27 13.64
C ASP A 96 13.78 -13.11 12.55
N LEU A 97 13.95 -13.83 11.44
CA LEU A 97 13.01 -13.81 10.33
C LEU A 97 11.62 -14.34 10.74
N ASN A 98 11.56 -15.35 11.61
CA ASN A 98 10.28 -15.90 12.06
C ASN A 98 9.54 -14.90 12.93
N ALA A 99 10.24 -14.25 13.88
CA ALA A 99 9.65 -13.18 14.70
C ALA A 99 9.15 -12.00 13.83
N PHE A 100 9.91 -11.62 12.80
CA PHE A 100 9.50 -10.59 11.85
C PHE A 100 8.23 -10.99 11.07
N MET A 101 8.15 -12.23 10.58
CA MET A 101 6.98 -12.74 9.87
C MET A 101 5.76 -12.88 10.77
N GLN A 102 5.95 -13.26 12.03
CA GLN A 102 4.89 -13.26 13.04
C GLN A 102 4.38 -11.84 13.29
N GLN A 103 5.26 -10.86 13.45
CA GLN A 103 4.90 -9.45 13.58
C GLN A 103 4.12 -8.95 12.35
N ALA A 104 4.51 -9.36 11.14
CA ALA A 104 3.80 -9.02 9.91
C ALA A 104 2.36 -9.55 9.91
N SER A 105 2.15 -10.80 10.35
CA SER A 105 0.82 -11.39 10.50
C SER A 105 -0.01 -10.68 11.56
N GLU A 106 0.54 -10.45 12.76
CA GLU A 106 -0.16 -9.77 13.84
C GLU A 106 -0.53 -8.31 13.50
N TYR A 107 0.28 -7.63 12.70
CA TYR A 107 0.00 -6.26 12.27
C TYR A 107 -1.25 -6.19 11.39
N GLU A 108 -1.54 -7.23 10.62
CA GLU A 108 -2.71 -7.32 9.76
C GLU A 108 -3.98 -7.67 10.53
N ASP A 109 -3.88 -8.58 11.50
CA ASP A 109 -5.01 -9.08 12.29
C ASP A 109 -5.57 -8.04 13.27
N ARG A 110 -4.84 -6.98 13.58
CA ARG A 110 -5.29 -5.86 14.40
C ARG A 110 -6.23 -4.95 13.61
N GLY A 111 -7.49 -5.36 13.48
CA GLY A 111 -8.52 -4.71 12.67
C GLY A 111 -9.46 -3.77 13.42
N GLY A 112 -8.97 -2.84 14.24
CA GLY A 112 -9.81 -1.80 14.87
C GLY A 112 -9.92 -0.55 13.98
N ALA A 113 -11.06 0.18 14.05
CA ALA A 113 -11.26 1.43 13.30
C ALA A 113 -10.17 2.50 13.61
N LEU A 114 -9.72 2.58 14.87
CA LEU A 114 -8.63 3.47 15.29
C LEU A 114 -7.29 3.01 14.71
N ASP A 115 -7.05 1.71 14.63
CA ASP A 115 -5.86 1.13 14.03
C ASP A 115 -5.80 1.38 12.52
N THR A 116 -6.94 1.30 11.83
CA THR A 116 -7.05 1.67 10.41
C THR A 116 -6.70 3.14 10.18
N ILE A 117 -7.21 4.04 11.00
CA ILE A 117 -6.87 5.48 10.92
C ILE A 117 -5.39 5.70 11.20
N TYR A 118 -4.84 5.04 12.22
CA TYR A 118 -3.42 5.14 12.56
C TYR A 118 -2.52 4.59 11.44
N LYS A 119 -2.89 3.46 10.83
CA LYS A 119 -2.23 2.89 9.64
C LYS A 119 -2.25 3.87 8.46
N ILE A 120 -3.40 4.48 8.18
CA ILE A 120 -3.55 5.49 7.12
C ILE A 120 -2.67 6.71 7.42
N LEU A 121 -2.74 7.28 8.62
CA LEU A 121 -1.98 8.48 8.99
C LEU A 121 -0.46 8.23 8.96
N ASN A 122 0.00 7.09 9.45
CA ASN A 122 1.42 6.72 9.39
C ASN A 122 1.90 6.46 7.95
N THR A 123 1.02 5.99 7.08
CA THR A 123 1.35 5.76 5.67
C THR A 123 1.34 7.05 4.85
N LEU A 124 0.56 8.06 5.26
CA LEU A 124 0.45 9.35 4.59
C LEU A 124 1.76 10.18 4.59
N GLY A 125 2.64 9.94 5.57
CA GLY A 125 3.95 10.61 5.68
C GLY A 125 5.14 9.78 5.19
N ALA A 126 4.94 8.50 4.88
CA ALA A 126 6.02 7.60 4.47
C ALA A 126 6.11 7.52 2.94
N SER A 127 7.33 7.64 2.41
CA SER A 127 7.60 7.47 0.98
C SER A 127 7.36 6.03 0.50
N HIS A 128 7.38 5.06 1.43
CA HIS A 128 7.14 3.63 1.18
C HIS A 128 6.30 3.04 2.32
N PRO A 129 5.44 2.03 2.04
CA PRO A 129 4.72 1.30 3.07
C PRO A 129 5.70 0.60 4.02
N PHE A 130 5.27 0.32 5.25
CA PHE A 130 6.08 -0.43 6.20
C PHE A 130 6.50 -1.79 5.64
N ASN A 131 7.76 -2.15 5.83
CA ASN A 131 8.32 -3.41 5.31
C ASN A 131 7.62 -4.65 5.89
N THR A 132 7.11 -4.58 7.12
CA THR A 132 6.27 -5.64 7.72
C THR A 132 4.97 -5.85 6.93
N LEU A 133 4.30 -4.77 6.52
CA LEU A 133 3.10 -4.85 5.69
C LEU A 133 3.42 -5.44 4.31
N ARG A 134 4.52 -4.99 3.68
CA ARG A 134 4.96 -5.51 2.37
C ARG A 134 5.27 -7.00 2.43
N ALA A 135 5.95 -7.44 3.49
CA ALA A 135 6.24 -8.86 3.73
C ALA A 135 4.96 -9.69 3.89
N GLY A 136 4.00 -9.23 4.69
CA GLY A 136 2.71 -9.89 4.88
C GLY A 136 1.91 -10.00 3.57
N GLU A 137 1.81 -8.89 2.82
CA GLU A 137 1.12 -8.87 1.51
C GLU A 137 1.77 -9.81 0.49
N LEU A 138 3.12 -9.84 0.43
CA LEU A 138 3.83 -10.74 -0.48
C LEU A 138 3.61 -12.21 -0.08
N LYS A 139 3.66 -12.49 1.23
CA LYS A 139 3.37 -13.84 1.75
C LYS A 139 1.96 -14.29 1.40
N ARG A 140 0.94 -13.46 1.60
CA ARG A 140 -0.44 -13.78 1.22
C ARG A 140 -0.59 -14.06 -0.27
N TRP A 141 0.11 -13.31 -1.12
CA TRP A 141 0.11 -13.54 -2.55
C TRP A 141 0.71 -14.90 -2.91
N ILE A 142 1.78 -15.32 -2.22
CA ILE A 142 2.35 -16.67 -2.34
C ILE A 142 1.34 -17.72 -1.87
N ASP A 143 0.84 -17.58 -0.63
CA ASP A 143 -0.06 -18.54 0.01
C ASP A 143 -1.39 -18.71 -0.75
N SER A 144 -1.83 -17.70 -1.51
CA SER A 144 -3.01 -17.81 -2.39
C SER A 144 -2.79 -18.67 -3.63
N GLY A 145 -1.59 -19.17 -3.86
CA GLY A 145 -1.20 -19.93 -5.05
C GLY A 145 -1.09 -19.09 -6.33
N THR A 146 -1.29 -17.76 -6.24
CA THR A 146 -1.22 -16.87 -7.41
C THR A 146 0.20 -16.79 -7.96
N TYR A 147 1.20 -16.81 -7.08
CA TYR A 147 2.61 -16.84 -7.48
C TYR A 147 2.92 -18.06 -8.36
N ASP A 148 2.51 -19.25 -7.93
CA ASP A 148 2.77 -20.50 -8.67
C ASP A 148 2.03 -20.53 -10.01
N ARG A 149 0.80 -19.99 -10.07
CA ARG A 149 0.06 -19.87 -11.33
C ARG A 149 0.76 -18.96 -12.32
N VAL A 150 1.27 -17.82 -11.86
CA VAL A 150 2.03 -16.89 -12.72
C VAL A 150 3.30 -17.56 -13.25
N LEU A 151 4.06 -18.28 -12.41
CA LEU A 151 5.23 -19.05 -12.84
C LEU A 151 4.85 -20.17 -13.83
N GLY A 152 3.66 -20.77 -13.67
CA GLY A 152 3.10 -21.76 -14.61
C GLY A 152 2.63 -21.16 -15.94
N GLY A 153 2.68 -19.83 -16.11
CA GLY A 153 2.31 -19.15 -17.36
C GLY A 153 0.85 -18.66 -17.39
N GLU A 154 0.12 -18.74 -16.27
CA GLU A 154 -1.26 -18.25 -16.15
C GLU A 154 -1.29 -16.73 -15.90
N TYR A 155 -0.95 -15.96 -16.91
CA TYR A 155 -1.01 -14.50 -16.86
C TYR A 155 -1.37 -13.91 -18.23
N ILE A 156 -2.00 -12.73 -18.22
CA ILE A 156 -2.34 -11.99 -19.44
C ILE A 156 -1.05 -11.42 -20.03
N ARG A 157 -0.73 -11.79 -21.27
CA ARG A 157 0.44 -11.25 -21.97
C ARG A 157 0.11 -9.86 -22.52
N ARG A 158 1.11 -8.96 -22.50
CA ARG A 158 0.96 -7.63 -23.08
C ARG A 158 0.61 -7.77 -24.57
N GLY A 159 -0.47 -7.10 -25.01
CA GLY A 159 -1.02 -7.19 -26.37
C GLY A 159 -2.00 -8.35 -26.59
N ALA A 160 -2.28 -9.16 -25.57
CA ALA A 160 -3.36 -10.15 -25.58
C ALA A 160 -4.62 -9.65 -24.85
N GLU A 161 -4.66 -8.37 -24.51
CA GLU A 161 -5.84 -7.70 -23.96
C GLU A 161 -6.95 -7.68 -25.01
N PRO A 162 -8.22 -7.84 -24.60
CA PRO A 162 -9.34 -7.73 -25.54
C PRO A 162 -9.27 -6.43 -26.33
N ALA A 163 -9.31 -6.51 -27.66
CA ALA A 163 -9.10 -5.39 -28.58
C ALA A 163 -10.18 -4.27 -28.51
N ASP A 164 -11.21 -4.50 -27.74
CA ASP A 164 -12.35 -3.61 -27.54
C ASP A 164 -12.26 -2.72 -26.29
N ARG A 165 -11.20 -2.88 -25.47
CA ARG A 165 -10.93 -1.95 -24.36
C ARG A 165 -10.08 -0.77 -24.82
N THR A 166 -10.63 0.41 -24.67
CA THR A 166 -9.87 1.65 -24.91
C THR A 166 -9.11 2.08 -23.65
N LEU A 167 -8.01 2.85 -23.83
CA LEU A 167 -7.33 3.49 -22.69
C LEU A 167 -8.30 4.31 -21.82
N GLY A 168 -9.37 4.86 -22.43
CA GLY A 168 -10.42 5.59 -21.73
C GLY A 168 -11.24 4.70 -20.80
N ASP A 169 -11.53 3.48 -21.22
CA ASP A 169 -12.28 2.49 -20.41
C ASP A 169 -11.44 2.03 -19.22
N GLU A 170 -10.15 1.76 -19.44
CA GLU A 170 -9.21 1.39 -18.36
C GLU A 170 -9.03 2.52 -17.35
N PHE A 171 -8.92 3.76 -17.83
CA PHE A 171 -8.87 4.94 -16.96
C PHE A 171 -10.18 5.14 -16.21
N GLY A 172 -11.32 4.91 -16.87
CA GLY A 172 -12.66 4.98 -16.27
C GLY A 172 -12.85 3.93 -15.19
N ASP A 173 -12.49 2.68 -15.45
CA ASP A 173 -12.57 1.57 -14.49
C ASP A 173 -11.62 1.78 -13.30
N ALA A 174 -10.39 2.22 -13.55
CA ALA A 174 -9.44 2.55 -12.51
C ALA A 174 -9.94 3.73 -11.65
N ALA A 175 -10.41 4.80 -12.28
CA ALA A 175 -10.95 5.96 -11.58
C ALA A 175 -12.18 5.61 -10.74
N ALA A 176 -13.10 4.79 -11.27
CA ALA A 176 -14.28 4.31 -10.55
C ALA A 176 -13.90 3.42 -9.38
N HIS A 177 -12.94 2.51 -9.57
CA HIS A 177 -12.43 1.65 -8.50
C HIS A 177 -11.81 2.48 -7.36
N TYR A 178 -10.89 3.40 -7.69
CA TYR A 178 -10.24 4.24 -6.70
C TYR A 178 -11.18 5.24 -6.04
N ALA A 179 -12.17 5.78 -6.78
CA ALA A 179 -13.21 6.62 -6.19
C ALA A 179 -14.08 5.83 -5.21
N GLY A 180 -14.41 4.57 -5.52
CA GLY A 180 -15.13 3.67 -4.63
C GLY A 180 -14.35 3.35 -3.35
N GLU A 181 -13.06 3.05 -3.46
CA GLU A 181 -12.19 2.79 -2.31
C GLU A 181 -11.97 4.06 -1.46
N ALA A 182 -11.74 5.21 -2.10
CA ALA A 182 -11.63 6.48 -1.42
C ALA A 182 -12.91 6.84 -0.64
N ARG A 183 -14.09 6.59 -1.24
CA ARG A 183 -15.37 6.82 -0.59
C ARG A 183 -15.55 5.94 0.64
N LYS A 184 -15.24 4.63 0.55
CA LYS A 184 -15.25 3.73 1.70
C LYS A 184 -14.34 4.22 2.82
N THR A 185 -13.14 4.67 2.48
CA THR A 185 -12.16 5.20 3.44
C THR A 185 -12.67 6.48 4.10
N VAL A 186 -13.26 7.40 3.33
CA VAL A 186 -13.85 8.63 3.87
C VAL A 186 -15.03 8.31 4.79
N ASP A 187 -15.90 7.39 4.42
CA ASP A 187 -17.04 6.96 5.24
C ASP A 187 -16.56 6.33 6.56
N GLN A 188 -15.53 5.48 6.51
CA GLN A 188 -14.91 4.88 7.70
C GLN A 188 -14.29 5.95 8.63
N VAL A 189 -13.60 6.92 8.09
CA VAL A 189 -13.01 8.03 8.85
C VAL A 189 -14.11 8.91 9.45
N ALA A 190 -15.15 9.23 8.69
CA ALA A 190 -16.29 10.00 9.18
C ALA A 190 -17.02 9.29 10.33
N ASP A 191 -17.23 7.99 10.22
CA ASP A 191 -17.87 7.19 11.27
C ASP A 191 -16.98 7.02 12.50
N ALA A 192 -15.68 6.91 12.33
CA ALA A 192 -14.75 6.90 13.45
C ALA A 192 -14.70 8.26 14.16
N ALA A 193 -14.70 9.36 13.42
CA ALA A 193 -14.79 10.71 14.00
C ALA A 193 -16.10 10.93 14.77
N LYS A 194 -17.24 10.47 14.25
CA LYS A 194 -18.54 10.52 14.97
C LYS A 194 -18.50 9.71 16.26
N ARG A 195 -17.92 8.49 16.24
CA ARG A 195 -17.76 7.67 17.46
C ARG A 195 -16.87 8.34 18.49
N ALA A 196 -15.74 8.90 18.07
CA ALA A 196 -14.83 9.63 18.97
C ALA A 196 -15.50 10.86 19.59
N ALA A 197 -16.26 11.64 18.81
CA ALA A 197 -17.02 12.78 19.31
C ALA A 197 -18.10 12.39 20.33
N ARG A 198 -18.82 11.29 20.11
CA ARG A 198 -19.80 10.75 21.07
C ARG A 198 -19.13 10.31 22.36
N ALA A 199 -18.05 9.52 22.27
CA ALA A 199 -17.31 9.06 23.44
C ALA A 199 -16.76 10.24 24.27
N PHE A 200 -16.25 11.29 23.61
CA PHE A 200 -15.81 12.52 24.28
C PHE A 200 -16.98 13.22 25.00
N THR A 201 -18.12 13.34 24.33
CA THR A 201 -19.31 13.99 24.91
C THR A 201 -19.82 13.21 26.12
N ASP A 202 -19.84 11.88 26.06
CA ASP A 202 -20.31 11.03 27.16
C ASP A 202 -19.32 11.07 28.33
N ALA A 203 -18.01 11.02 28.08
CA ALA A 203 -17.00 11.18 29.12
C ALA A 203 -17.08 12.57 29.81
N PHE A 204 -17.35 13.63 29.04
CA PHE A 204 -17.51 14.97 29.59
C PHE A 204 -18.75 15.08 30.45
N LYS A 205 -19.89 14.48 30.03
CA LYS A 205 -21.13 14.44 30.85
C LYS A 205 -20.94 13.67 32.14
N ASP A 206 -20.18 12.58 32.13
CA ASP A 206 -19.93 11.80 33.36
C ASP A 206 -18.97 12.54 34.31
N ALA A 207 -18.00 13.29 33.80
CA ALA A 207 -17.08 14.09 34.58
C ALA A 207 -17.79 15.29 35.26
N THR A 208 -18.86 15.82 34.64
CA THR A 208 -19.62 16.97 35.18
C THR A 208 -20.76 16.58 36.15
N LYS A 209 -21.02 15.27 36.33
CA LYS A 209 -21.99 14.74 37.30
C LYS A 209 -21.42 14.36 38.66
N ARG A 210 -20.10 14.47 38.82
CA ARG A 210 -19.38 14.28 40.08
C ARG A 210 -19.03 15.61 40.70
#